data_93613f5171d6a4def466685bebd80994
#
_entry.id   93613f5171d6a4def466685bebd80994
#
_cell.length_a   1.000
_cell.length_b   1.000
_cell.length_c   1.000
_cell.angle_alpha   90.00
_cell.angle_beta   90.00
_cell.angle_gamma   90.00
#
_symmetry.space_group_name_H-M   'P 1'
#
loop_
_entity.id
_entity.type
_entity.pdbx_description
1 polymer ?
#
loop_
_entity_poly.entity_id
_entity_poly.type
_entity_poly.pdbx_seq_one_letter_code
_entity_poly.pdbx_strand_id
1 'polypeptide(L)'
;MKFTNPFKKGKTMTEQNQNPETVETAEQQAAELSHEELQARVAELEGMLKDEQLRGLPNEQNLRRRHQEELQAAHKFAAQRFAAEMLTVKDYLEMALLDQSGNFDALKMGVSMTLNELNKAFEATNIQEIQVAAGDKLDPHRHQAMQEVPSEQEAGTVVGVLKKGYAMNDRVLRPTLVTVAKAAAGAEQ
;
A
#
# COMPACT_ATOMS: atom_id res chain seq x y z
N MET A 1 -0.79 18.12 -7.21
CA MET A 1 0.54 18.73 -6.98
C MET A 1 1.55 18.01 -7.85
N LYS A 2 2.09 18.68 -8.85
CA LYS A 2 3.05 18.10 -9.81
C LYS A 2 4.45 18.19 -9.18
N PHE A 3 5.07 17.05 -8.93
CA PHE A 3 6.48 16.98 -8.56
C PHE A 3 7.32 17.27 -9.79
N THR A 4 7.93 18.41 -9.83
CA THR A 4 8.94 18.78 -10.83
C THR A 4 10.32 18.32 -10.35
N ASN A 5 10.92 17.44 -11.13
CA ASN A 5 12.28 16.91 -10.95
C ASN A 5 13.31 18.03 -11.24
N PRO A 6 14.21 18.43 -10.31
CA PRO A 6 15.12 19.55 -10.49
C PRO A 6 16.41 19.22 -11.30
N PHE A 7 16.54 18.03 -11.88
CA PHE A 7 17.77 17.61 -12.58
C PHE A 7 17.65 17.59 -14.11
N LYS A 8 17.18 18.68 -14.72
CA LYS A 8 17.34 18.89 -16.18
C LYS A 8 17.62 20.35 -16.47
N LYS A 9 18.87 20.76 -16.38
CA LYS A 9 19.46 21.82 -17.21
C LYS A 9 20.88 21.41 -17.57
N GLY A 10 21.01 20.73 -18.70
CA GLY A 10 22.27 20.63 -19.40
C GLY A 10 22.71 22.03 -19.81
N LYS A 11 23.80 22.50 -19.24
CA LYS A 11 24.60 23.58 -19.78
C LYS A 11 25.64 22.95 -20.66
N THR A 12 25.58 23.21 -21.95
CA THR A 12 26.69 23.05 -22.90
C THR A 12 27.92 23.71 -22.32
N MET A 13 28.89 22.90 -21.90
CA MET A 13 30.22 23.39 -21.56
C MET A 13 30.94 23.68 -22.87
N THR A 14 31.20 24.94 -23.04
CA THR A 14 32.18 25.49 -23.98
C THR A 14 33.51 24.78 -23.77
N GLU A 15 34.11 24.30 -24.85
CA GLU A 15 35.47 23.79 -24.91
C GLU A 15 36.42 24.86 -24.35
N GLN A 16 36.86 24.68 -23.11
CA GLN A 16 38.02 25.34 -22.59
C GLN A 16 39.23 24.53 -22.99
N ASN A 17 40.01 25.14 -23.87
CA ASN A 17 41.34 24.80 -24.31
C ASN A 17 42.18 24.31 -23.12
N GLN A 18 42.18 23.00 -22.87
CA GLN A 18 43.12 22.38 -21.92
C GLN A 18 44.43 22.27 -22.63
N ASN A 19 45.38 23.10 -22.18
CA ASN A 19 46.75 23.04 -22.63
C ASN A 19 47.27 21.60 -22.42
N PRO A 20 47.71 20.87 -23.46
CA PRO A 20 48.15 19.47 -23.35
C PRO A 20 49.29 19.27 -22.37
N GLU A 21 50.14 20.28 -22.13
CA GLU A 21 51.26 20.24 -21.18
C GLU A 21 50.78 20.10 -19.70
N THR A 22 49.60 20.60 -19.34
CA THR A 22 49.08 20.49 -17.96
C THR A 22 48.43 19.13 -17.69
N VAL A 23 47.95 18.44 -18.71
CA VAL A 23 47.39 17.09 -18.57
C VAL A 23 48.49 16.04 -18.48
N GLU A 24 49.54 16.16 -19.33
CA GLU A 24 50.71 15.27 -19.26
C GLU A 24 51.48 15.41 -17.93
N THR A 25 51.59 16.61 -17.34
CA THR A 25 52.23 16.79 -16.03
C THR A 25 51.39 16.21 -14.88
N ALA A 26 50.05 16.23 -14.97
CA ALA A 26 49.18 15.63 -13.97
C ALA A 26 49.17 14.09 -14.06
N GLU A 27 49.22 13.55 -15.26
CA GLU A 27 49.30 12.09 -15.48
C GLU A 27 50.70 11.54 -15.12
N GLN A 28 51.76 12.29 -15.35
CA GLN A 28 53.12 11.91 -14.95
C GLN A 28 53.32 12.00 -13.43
N GLN A 29 52.70 12.95 -12.74
CA GLN A 29 52.73 13.01 -11.26
C GLN A 29 51.87 11.91 -10.60
N ALA A 30 50.85 11.39 -11.29
CA ALA A 30 50.10 10.23 -10.82
C ALA A 30 50.80 8.89 -11.06
N ALA A 31 51.84 8.87 -11.91
CA ALA A 31 52.56 7.64 -12.31
C ALA A 31 53.76 7.28 -11.44
N GLU A 32 54.18 8.10 -10.46
CA GLU A 32 55.40 7.89 -9.68
C GLU A 32 55.20 7.82 -8.17
N LEU A 33 54.11 7.21 -7.71
CA LEU A 33 54.09 6.67 -6.35
C LEU A 33 55.06 5.47 -6.33
N SER A 34 56.09 5.53 -5.50
CA SER A 34 57.00 4.39 -5.37
C SER A 34 56.20 3.15 -4.92
N HIS A 35 56.72 1.97 -5.28
CA HIS A 35 56.08 0.71 -4.89
C HIS A 35 55.82 0.65 -3.36
N GLU A 36 56.68 1.23 -2.56
CA GLU A 36 56.57 1.32 -1.11
C GLU A 36 55.41 2.24 -0.67
N GLU A 37 55.24 3.38 -1.33
CA GLU A 37 54.12 4.29 -1.04
C GLU A 37 52.75 3.68 -1.39
N LEU A 38 52.68 2.92 -2.50
CA LEU A 38 51.50 2.18 -2.87
C LEU A 38 51.17 1.08 -1.86
N GLN A 39 52.20 0.34 -1.40
CA GLN A 39 52.00 -0.67 -0.35
C GLN A 39 51.52 -0.07 0.98
N ALA A 40 52.15 1.08 1.38
CA ALA A 40 51.71 1.79 2.58
C ALA A 40 50.27 2.26 2.47
N ARG A 41 49.84 2.75 1.30
CA ARG A 41 48.48 3.20 1.06
C ARG A 41 47.46 2.06 1.05
N VAL A 42 47.85 0.91 0.48
CA VAL A 42 47.00 -0.32 0.54
C VAL A 42 46.81 -0.76 1.98
N ALA A 43 47.90 -0.82 2.78
CA ALA A 43 47.82 -1.20 4.19
C ALA A 43 46.93 -0.23 5.01
N GLU A 44 47.04 1.07 4.75
CA GLU A 44 46.20 2.10 5.37
C GLU A 44 44.74 1.90 5.01
N LEU A 45 44.41 1.70 3.71
CA LEU A 45 43.06 1.49 3.24
C LEU A 45 42.45 0.18 3.79
N GLU A 46 43.23 -0.90 3.86
CA GLU A 46 42.81 -2.15 4.47
C GLU A 46 42.51 -2.00 5.98
N GLY A 47 43.34 -1.19 6.67
CA GLY A 47 43.07 -0.83 8.09
C GLY A 47 41.74 -0.06 8.24
N MET A 48 41.54 0.98 7.44
CA MET A 48 40.31 1.76 7.46
C MET A 48 39.09 0.90 7.08
N LEU A 49 39.20 0.02 6.13
CA LEU A 49 38.11 -0.90 5.72
C LEU A 49 37.76 -1.87 6.85
N LYS A 50 38.75 -2.41 7.55
CA LYS A 50 38.52 -3.27 8.72
C LYS A 50 37.80 -2.50 9.86
N ASP A 51 38.27 -1.30 10.14
CA ASP A 51 37.65 -0.43 11.16
C ASP A 51 36.21 -0.09 10.80
N GLU A 52 35.94 0.24 9.54
CA GLU A 52 34.59 0.53 9.07
C GLU A 52 33.68 -0.69 9.14
N GLN A 53 34.20 -1.87 8.75
CA GLN A 53 33.46 -3.13 8.90
C GLN A 53 33.15 -3.45 10.37
N LEU A 54 34.11 -3.26 11.27
CA LEU A 54 33.90 -3.48 12.70
C LEU A 54 32.90 -2.51 13.32
N ARG A 55 32.83 -1.26 12.83
CA ARG A 55 31.82 -0.28 13.25
C ARG A 55 30.48 -0.53 12.60
N GLY A 56 30.46 -1.00 11.35
CA GLY A 56 29.25 -1.28 10.58
C GLY A 56 28.41 -2.38 11.19
N LEU A 57 29.01 -3.49 11.63
CA LEU A 57 28.32 -4.64 12.19
C LEU A 57 27.42 -4.31 13.41
N PRO A 58 27.90 -3.60 14.46
CA PRO A 58 27.04 -3.21 15.59
C PRO A 58 25.93 -2.26 15.17
N ASN A 59 26.22 -1.33 14.26
CA ASN A 59 25.23 -0.39 13.76
C ASN A 59 24.11 -1.12 13.00
N GLU A 60 24.47 -2.07 12.13
CA GLU A 60 23.50 -2.89 11.40
C GLU A 60 22.64 -3.74 12.36
N GLN A 61 23.25 -4.37 13.36
CA GLN A 61 22.52 -5.17 14.36
C GLN A 61 21.58 -4.28 15.17
N ASN A 62 22.00 -3.10 15.61
CA ASN A 62 21.15 -2.15 16.33
C ASN A 62 19.99 -1.66 15.47
N LEU A 63 20.26 -1.35 14.18
CA LEU A 63 19.23 -0.93 13.23
C LEU A 63 18.22 -2.05 12.99
N ARG A 64 18.67 -3.28 12.79
CA ARG A 64 17.78 -4.45 12.63
C ARG A 64 16.90 -4.66 13.86
N ARG A 65 17.48 -4.61 15.06
CA ARG A 65 16.74 -4.75 16.32
C ARG A 65 15.68 -3.66 16.45
N ARG A 66 16.07 -2.39 16.27
CA ARG A 66 15.16 -1.26 16.32
C ARG A 66 14.02 -1.38 15.30
N HIS A 67 14.35 -1.75 14.07
CA HIS A 67 13.35 -1.96 13.03
C HIS A 67 12.37 -3.09 13.38
N GLN A 68 12.87 -4.18 13.98
CA GLN A 68 12.02 -5.27 14.44
C GLN A 68 11.09 -4.84 15.59
N GLU A 69 11.58 -4.04 16.53
CA GLU A 69 10.77 -3.45 17.61
C GLU A 69 9.69 -2.51 17.05
N GLU A 70 10.06 -1.65 16.09
CA GLU A 70 9.12 -0.75 15.40
C GLU A 70 8.04 -1.53 14.63
N LEU A 71 8.41 -2.60 13.91
CA LEU A 71 7.45 -3.47 13.22
C LEU A 71 6.51 -4.17 14.21
N GLN A 72 7.01 -4.69 15.32
CA GLN A 72 6.17 -5.30 16.34
C GLN A 72 5.19 -4.29 16.95
N ALA A 73 5.66 -3.08 17.26
CA ALA A 73 4.80 -2.00 17.73
C ALA A 73 3.74 -1.61 16.69
N ALA A 74 4.13 -1.47 15.41
CA ALA A 74 3.21 -1.18 14.32
C ALA A 74 2.13 -2.27 14.19
N HIS A 75 2.50 -3.55 14.25
CA HIS A 75 1.54 -4.66 14.23
C HIS A 75 0.61 -4.65 15.46
N LYS A 76 1.17 -4.42 16.66
CA LYS A 76 0.39 -4.39 17.91
C LYS A 76 -0.68 -3.31 17.91
N PHE A 77 -0.38 -2.16 17.31
CA PHE A 77 -1.27 -1.00 17.29
C PHE A 77 -1.94 -0.74 15.95
N ALA A 78 -1.77 -1.64 14.97
CA ALA A 78 -2.33 -1.48 13.61
C ALA A 78 -3.84 -1.23 13.59
N ALA A 79 -4.59 -1.87 14.49
CA ALA A 79 -6.04 -1.73 14.57
C ALA A 79 -6.51 -0.57 15.47
N GLN A 80 -5.60 0.18 16.11
CA GLN A 80 -5.97 1.17 17.13
C GLN A 80 -6.91 2.24 16.58
N ARG A 81 -6.63 2.76 15.39
CA ARG A 81 -7.46 3.78 14.75
C ARG A 81 -8.86 3.24 14.46
N PHE A 82 -8.95 2.08 13.84
CA PHE A 82 -10.23 1.44 13.56
C PHE A 82 -11.01 1.10 14.84
N ALA A 83 -10.31 0.59 15.87
CA ALA A 83 -10.93 0.28 17.15
C ALA A 83 -11.52 1.53 17.83
N ALA A 84 -10.85 2.68 17.74
CA ALA A 84 -11.35 3.94 18.28
C ALA A 84 -12.67 4.37 17.60
N GLU A 85 -12.74 4.29 16.27
CA GLU A 85 -13.98 4.60 15.54
C GLU A 85 -15.12 3.61 15.88
N MET A 86 -14.78 2.34 16.09
CA MET A 86 -15.76 1.31 16.47
C MET A 86 -16.35 1.49 17.87
N LEU A 87 -15.66 2.21 18.77
CA LEU A 87 -16.23 2.53 20.09
C LEU A 87 -17.48 3.41 19.97
N THR A 88 -17.46 4.41 19.09
CA THR A 88 -18.61 5.27 18.84
C THR A 88 -19.81 4.46 18.31
N VAL A 89 -19.56 3.52 17.40
CA VAL A 89 -20.61 2.61 16.90
C VAL A 89 -21.20 1.77 18.03
N LYS A 90 -20.33 1.25 18.91
CA LYS A 90 -20.75 0.49 20.10
C LYS A 90 -21.65 1.33 21.03
N ASP A 91 -21.24 2.57 21.30
CA ASP A 91 -22.00 3.47 22.20
C ASP A 91 -23.40 3.74 21.65
N TYR A 92 -23.55 3.98 20.34
CA TYR A 92 -24.87 4.15 19.73
C TYR A 92 -25.74 2.89 19.80
N LEU A 93 -25.14 1.71 19.63
CA LEU A 93 -25.89 0.45 19.80
C LEU A 93 -26.33 0.24 21.24
N GLU A 94 -25.48 0.56 22.24
CA GLU A 94 -25.84 0.51 23.65
C GLU A 94 -26.98 1.49 23.99
N MET A 95 -26.94 2.70 23.44
CA MET A 95 -28.04 3.65 23.58
C MET A 95 -29.34 3.13 22.97
N ALA A 96 -29.28 2.52 21.79
CA ALA A 96 -30.45 1.96 21.14
C ALA A 96 -31.09 0.79 21.95
N LEU A 97 -30.24 0.00 22.64
CA LEU A 97 -30.74 -1.08 23.51
C LEU A 97 -31.36 -0.57 24.82
N LEU A 98 -30.97 0.62 25.28
CA LEU A 98 -31.58 1.24 26.47
C LEU A 98 -32.89 1.93 26.19
N ASP A 99 -33.28 2.12 24.93
CA ASP A 99 -34.55 2.71 24.56
C ASP A 99 -35.72 1.76 24.88
N GLN A 100 -36.55 2.18 25.84
CA GLN A 100 -37.75 1.47 26.25
C GLN A 100 -39.03 2.15 25.75
N SER A 101 -38.92 3.10 24.82
CA SER A 101 -40.05 3.89 24.34
C SER A 101 -41.08 3.07 23.57
N GLY A 102 -40.71 1.89 23.07
CA GLY A 102 -41.56 1.07 22.20
C GLY A 102 -41.82 1.70 20.83
N ASN A 103 -41.16 2.81 20.52
CA ASN A 103 -41.29 3.52 19.26
C ASN A 103 -40.38 2.89 18.19
N PHE A 104 -40.97 2.07 17.32
CA PHE A 104 -40.28 1.38 16.24
C PHE A 104 -39.59 2.35 15.25
N ASP A 105 -40.19 3.49 14.96
CA ASP A 105 -39.62 4.47 14.03
C ASP A 105 -38.40 5.17 14.64
N ALA A 106 -38.44 5.47 15.94
CA ALA A 106 -37.26 6.00 16.66
C ALA A 106 -36.11 4.98 16.69
N LEU A 107 -36.41 3.70 16.95
CA LEU A 107 -35.41 2.64 16.93
C LEU A 107 -34.80 2.49 15.53
N LYS A 108 -35.60 2.49 14.48
CA LYS A 108 -35.13 2.43 13.09
C LYS A 108 -34.25 3.60 12.73
N MET A 109 -34.56 4.81 13.19
CA MET A 109 -33.74 6.00 13.02
C MET A 109 -32.38 5.83 13.74
N GLY A 110 -32.36 5.36 14.99
CA GLY A 110 -31.13 5.10 15.77
C GLY A 110 -30.21 4.09 15.08
N VAL A 111 -30.79 2.98 14.58
CA VAL A 111 -30.01 1.99 13.81
C VAL A 111 -29.46 2.57 12.51
N SER A 112 -30.24 3.42 11.81
CA SER A 112 -29.76 4.10 10.61
C SER A 112 -28.60 5.05 10.91
N MET A 113 -28.66 5.79 12.01
CA MET A 113 -27.55 6.65 12.48
C MET A 113 -26.30 5.82 12.80
N THR A 114 -26.47 4.70 13.49
CA THR A 114 -25.37 3.77 13.79
C THR A 114 -24.73 3.23 12.52
N LEU A 115 -25.50 2.88 11.51
CA LEU A 115 -25.01 2.42 10.22
C LEU A 115 -24.20 3.53 9.52
N ASN A 116 -24.66 4.78 9.61
CA ASN A 116 -23.91 5.91 9.05
C ASN A 116 -22.57 6.12 9.75
N GLU A 117 -22.50 6.00 11.08
CA GLU A 117 -21.24 6.08 11.80
C GLU A 117 -20.29 4.91 11.44
N LEU A 118 -20.81 3.71 11.27
CA LEU A 118 -20.03 2.58 10.79
C LEU A 118 -19.43 2.85 9.39
N ASN A 119 -20.21 3.43 8.49
CA ASN A 119 -19.74 3.79 7.15
C ASN A 119 -18.63 4.86 7.22
N LYS A 120 -18.76 5.88 8.09
CA LYS A 120 -17.71 6.86 8.32
C LYS A 120 -16.43 6.22 8.86
N ALA A 121 -16.54 5.28 9.81
CA ALA A 121 -15.41 4.53 10.34
C ALA A 121 -14.69 3.74 9.25
N PHE A 122 -15.42 3.16 8.32
CA PHE A 122 -14.88 2.48 7.16
C PHE A 122 -14.13 3.45 6.23
N GLU A 123 -14.74 4.57 5.89
CA GLU A 123 -14.11 5.62 5.06
C GLU A 123 -12.81 6.14 5.72
N ALA A 124 -12.83 6.42 7.03
CA ALA A 124 -11.68 6.89 7.78
C ALA A 124 -10.49 5.90 7.77
N THR A 125 -10.77 4.62 7.56
CA THR A 125 -9.77 3.54 7.48
C THR A 125 -9.52 3.05 6.06
N ASN A 126 -10.01 3.79 5.03
CA ASN A 126 -9.92 3.43 3.62
C ASN A 126 -10.55 2.06 3.28
N ILE A 127 -11.58 1.68 4.01
CA ILE A 127 -12.42 0.51 3.68
C ILE A 127 -13.57 1.01 2.79
N GLN A 128 -13.64 0.47 1.57
CA GLN A 128 -14.66 0.86 0.59
C GLN A 128 -15.47 -0.34 0.15
N GLU A 129 -16.74 -0.12 -0.13
CA GLU A 129 -17.60 -1.13 -0.74
C GLU A 129 -17.17 -1.35 -2.20
N ILE A 130 -17.07 -2.60 -2.59
CA ILE A 130 -16.81 -2.98 -3.98
C ILE A 130 -18.12 -2.78 -4.74
N GLN A 131 -18.16 -1.73 -5.55
CA GLN A 131 -19.33 -1.40 -6.37
C GLN A 131 -19.46 -2.41 -7.51
N VAL A 132 -20.63 -2.96 -7.65
CA VAL A 132 -21.00 -3.92 -8.70
C VAL A 132 -22.43 -3.62 -9.13
N ALA A 133 -22.65 -3.42 -10.42
CA ALA A 133 -23.97 -3.25 -11.01
C ALA A 133 -24.43 -4.51 -11.74
N ALA A 134 -25.73 -4.64 -11.91
CA ALA A 134 -26.29 -5.67 -12.79
C ALA A 134 -25.85 -5.40 -14.24
N GLY A 135 -25.34 -6.43 -14.94
CA GLY A 135 -24.78 -6.33 -16.26
C GLY A 135 -23.26 -6.17 -16.29
N ASP A 136 -22.60 -5.91 -15.16
CA ASP A 136 -21.15 -5.86 -15.08
C ASP A 136 -20.54 -7.24 -15.36
N LYS A 137 -19.35 -7.27 -15.96
CA LYS A 137 -18.59 -8.51 -16.12
C LYS A 137 -18.06 -9.00 -14.79
N LEU A 138 -18.08 -10.30 -14.59
CA LEU A 138 -17.50 -10.92 -13.40
C LEU A 138 -15.99 -10.68 -13.35
N ASP A 139 -15.51 -10.06 -12.27
CA ASP A 139 -14.08 -9.93 -11.95
C ASP A 139 -13.71 -10.97 -10.87
N PRO A 140 -12.94 -12.01 -11.20
CA PRO A 140 -12.58 -13.06 -10.23
C PRO A 140 -11.78 -12.57 -9.02
N HIS A 141 -11.11 -11.39 -9.11
CA HIS A 141 -10.36 -10.82 -8.01
C HIS A 141 -11.23 -10.09 -6.99
N ARG A 142 -12.39 -9.59 -7.42
CA ARG A 142 -13.29 -8.73 -6.63
C ARG A 142 -14.63 -9.37 -6.35
N HIS A 143 -15.07 -10.29 -7.20
CA HIS A 143 -16.38 -10.92 -7.14
C HIS A 143 -16.27 -12.44 -6.99
N GLN A 144 -17.20 -13.01 -6.27
CA GLN A 144 -17.36 -14.46 -6.13
C GLN A 144 -18.76 -14.85 -6.59
N ALA A 145 -18.84 -15.58 -7.69
CA ALA A 145 -20.09 -16.16 -8.16
C ALA A 145 -20.55 -17.28 -7.22
N MET A 146 -21.77 -17.16 -6.70
CA MET A 146 -22.37 -18.16 -5.81
C MET A 146 -23.40 -19.03 -6.53
N GLN A 147 -24.12 -18.45 -7.48
CA GLN A 147 -25.17 -19.12 -8.23
C GLN A 147 -25.20 -18.61 -9.67
N GLU A 148 -25.52 -19.51 -10.57
CA GLU A 148 -25.90 -19.17 -11.94
C GLU A 148 -27.43 -19.16 -12.05
N VAL A 149 -27.98 -18.08 -12.58
CA VAL A 149 -29.44 -17.93 -12.75
C VAL A 149 -29.76 -17.70 -14.23
N PRO A 150 -30.88 -18.22 -14.73
CA PRO A 150 -31.33 -17.88 -16.07
C PRO A 150 -31.57 -16.36 -16.15
N SER A 151 -31.05 -15.72 -17.15
CA SER A 151 -31.16 -14.27 -17.36
C SER A 151 -31.14 -13.96 -18.84
N GLU A 152 -31.70 -12.83 -19.24
CA GLU A 152 -31.58 -12.28 -20.60
C GLU A 152 -30.23 -11.62 -20.85
N GLN A 153 -29.39 -11.51 -19.82
CA GLN A 153 -28.08 -10.90 -19.91
C GLN A 153 -27.04 -11.86 -20.48
N GLU A 154 -25.93 -11.32 -20.94
CA GLU A 154 -24.81 -12.09 -21.47
C GLU A 154 -24.28 -13.07 -20.40
N ALA A 155 -23.98 -14.29 -20.80
CA ALA A 155 -23.45 -15.31 -19.90
C ALA A 155 -22.18 -14.84 -19.18
N GLY A 156 -22.09 -15.07 -17.86
CA GLY A 156 -20.95 -14.64 -17.05
C GLY A 156 -21.02 -13.19 -16.59
N THR A 157 -22.12 -12.47 -16.82
CA THR A 157 -22.35 -11.14 -16.24
C THR A 157 -23.06 -11.25 -14.89
N VAL A 158 -22.90 -10.24 -14.06
CA VAL A 158 -23.54 -10.15 -12.74
C VAL A 158 -25.02 -9.84 -12.93
N VAL A 159 -25.88 -10.67 -12.37
CA VAL A 159 -27.34 -10.45 -12.36
C VAL A 159 -27.75 -9.71 -11.09
N GLY A 160 -27.15 -10.04 -9.95
CA GLY A 160 -27.47 -9.42 -8.68
C GLY A 160 -26.41 -9.63 -7.62
N VAL A 161 -26.45 -8.80 -6.59
CA VAL A 161 -25.56 -8.86 -5.44
C VAL A 161 -26.27 -9.54 -4.28
N LEU A 162 -25.72 -10.66 -3.81
CA LEU A 162 -26.20 -11.38 -2.63
C LEU A 162 -25.62 -10.79 -1.33
N LYS A 163 -24.33 -10.42 -1.37
CA LYS A 163 -23.63 -9.84 -0.22
C LYS A 163 -22.56 -8.87 -0.69
N LYS A 164 -22.55 -7.68 -0.11
CA LYS A 164 -21.60 -6.63 -0.43
C LYS A 164 -20.17 -7.05 -0.09
N GLY A 165 -19.24 -6.78 -0.99
CA GLY A 165 -17.82 -6.93 -0.81
C GLY A 165 -17.17 -5.65 -0.32
N TYR A 166 -16.00 -5.78 0.29
CA TYR A 166 -15.22 -4.65 0.79
C TYR A 166 -13.74 -4.81 0.47
N ALA A 167 -13.10 -3.71 0.14
CA ALA A 167 -11.66 -3.63 -0.06
C ALA A 167 -11.08 -2.53 0.84
N MET A 168 -9.86 -2.72 1.31
CA MET A 168 -9.09 -1.73 2.06
C MET A 168 -7.87 -1.36 1.24
N ASN A 169 -7.81 -0.12 0.78
CA ASN A 169 -6.85 0.30 -0.24
C ASN A 169 -6.91 -0.65 -1.45
N ASP A 170 -5.79 -1.30 -1.80
CA ASP A 170 -5.68 -2.22 -2.94
C ASP A 170 -5.97 -3.69 -2.57
N ARG A 171 -6.26 -3.98 -1.30
CA ARG A 171 -6.48 -5.35 -0.82
C ARG A 171 -7.95 -5.65 -0.60
N VAL A 172 -8.47 -6.66 -1.28
CA VAL A 172 -9.82 -7.18 -1.04
C VAL A 172 -9.88 -7.85 0.33
N LEU A 173 -10.74 -7.34 1.21
CA LEU A 173 -11.04 -7.94 2.51
C LEU A 173 -12.04 -9.07 2.39
N ARG A 174 -13.05 -8.86 1.54
CA ARG A 174 -14.09 -9.82 1.22
C ARG A 174 -14.63 -9.53 -0.18
N PRO A 175 -14.65 -10.52 -1.10
CA PRO A 175 -15.24 -10.33 -2.41
C PRO A 175 -16.76 -10.09 -2.30
N THR A 176 -17.31 -9.43 -3.31
CA THR A 176 -18.78 -9.32 -3.45
C THR A 176 -19.33 -10.66 -3.89
N LEU A 177 -20.32 -11.21 -3.14
CA LEU A 177 -21.01 -12.41 -3.54
C LEU A 177 -22.12 -12.04 -4.52
N VAL A 178 -22.06 -12.63 -5.71
CA VAL A 178 -22.95 -12.29 -6.81
C VAL A 178 -23.62 -13.52 -7.40
N THR A 179 -24.78 -13.30 -7.99
CA THR A 179 -25.39 -14.24 -8.94
C THR A 179 -24.98 -13.84 -10.34
N VAL A 180 -24.67 -14.82 -11.20
CA VAL A 180 -24.25 -14.60 -12.58
C VAL A 180 -25.27 -15.17 -13.57
N ALA A 181 -25.34 -14.56 -14.72
CA ALA A 181 -26.17 -15.04 -15.82
C ALA A 181 -25.65 -16.38 -16.34
N LYS A 182 -26.52 -17.37 -16.39
CA LYS A 182 -26.25 -18.63 -17.08
C LYS A 182 -26.43 -18.44 -18.57
N ALA A 183 -25.54 -19.06 -19.39
CA ALA A 183 -25.73 -19.11 -20.83
C ALA A 183 -27.14 -19.65 -21.12
N ALA A 184 -27.92 -18.94 -21.93
CA ALA A 184 -29.21 -19.43 -22.40
C ALA A 184 -28.94 -20.75 -23.12
N ALA A 185 -29.56 -21.84 -22.62
CA ALA A 185 -29.50 -23.14 -23.30
C ALA A 185 -30.27 -22.99 -24.63
N GLY A 186 -29.56 -22.61 -25.70
CA GLY A 186 -30.21 -22.42 -27.01
C GLY A 186 -29.42 -21.64 -28.05
N ALA A 187 -28.21 -21.22 -27.81
CA ALA A 187 -27.38 -20.53 -28.80
C ALA A 187 -26.29 -21.45 -29.41
N GLU A 188 -26.60 -22.74 -29.61
CA GLU A 188 -25.86 -23.58 -30.56
C GLU A 188 -26.74 -23.76 -31.76
N GLN A 189 -26.53 -22.93 -32.81
CA GLN A 189 -26.78 -23.21 -34.19
C GLN A 189 -25.63 -22.64 -35.03
#